data_49535fd460cc0b970bf43fcbdb3e7b70
#
_entry.id   49535fd460cc0b970bf43fcbdb3e7b70
#
_cell.length_a   1.000
_cell.length_b   1.000
_cell.length_c   1.000
_cell.angle_alpha   90.00
_cell.angle_beta   90.00
_cell.angle_gamma   90.00
#
_symmetry.space_group_name_H-M   'P 1'
#
loop_
_entity.id
_entity.type
_entity.pdbx_description
1 polymer ?
#
loop_
_entity_poly.entity_id
_entity_poly.type
_entity_poly.pdbx_seq_one_letter_code
_entity_poly.pdbx_strand_id
1 'polypeptide(L)'
;MDDLRFRLASEEDLPCVVRLRDAAARWMLARGVTGQWQPGELGVEHFRRVSEIGEVWLGESTVGVVGAWELWWEDEDAWGPQASAAGYVHRLMVAHADVPPGTGRRLLRAAEQRVAATGRGLVRLDCLAGNARLNAYYLAAGYRAVGTKEGKPQPGGSVKSFTLLEKAVRDDGSAVSSR
;
A
#
# COMPACT_ATOMS: atom_id res chain seq x y z
N MET A 1 22.64 -2.75 10.47
CA MET A 1 21.40 -2.06 10.03
C MET A 1 20.99 -2.78 8.76
N ASP A 2 19.93 -3.62 8.79
CA ASP A 2 19.49 -4.35 7.59
C ASP A 2 19.10 -3.36 6.50
N ASP A 3 19.86 -3.41 5.42
CA ASP A 3 19.66 -2.51 4.30
C ASP A 3 18.47 -3.01 3.48
N LEU A 4 17.32 -2.31 3.56
CA LEU A 4 16.18 -2.62 2.72
C LEU A 4 16.43 -2.07 1.32
N ARG A 5 16.32 -2.92 0.32
CA ARG A 5 16.32 -2.56 -1.08
C ARG A 5 14.89 -2.56 -1.62
N PHE A 6 14.63 -1.65 -2.54
CA PHE A 6 13.31 -1.51 -3.15
C PHE A 6 13.47 -1.67 -4.66
N ARG A 7 12.62 -2.50 -5.25
CA ARG A 7 12.60 -2.71 -6.71
C ARG A 7 11.19 -2.99 -7.22
N LEU A 8 10.99 -2.79 -8.50
CA LEU A 8 9.78 -3.24 -9.18
C LEU A 8 9.70 -4.78 -9.16
N ALA A 9 8.48 -5.28 -8.97
CA ALA A 9 8.20 -6.71 -9.10
C ALA A 9 8.25 -7.11 -10.57
N SER A 10 8.91 -8.23 -10.86
CA SER A 10 8.82 -8.91 -12.15
C SER A 10 7.61 -9.85 -12.17
N GLU A 11 7.28 -10.39 -13.34
CA GLU A 11 6.22 -11.42 -13.46
C GLU A 11 6.48 -12.63 -12.55
N GLU A 12 7.75 -13.03 -12.39
CA GLU A 12 8.16 -14.15 -11.55
C GLU A 12 7.98 -13.90 -10.05
N ASP A 13 7.92 -12.63 -9.65
CA ASP A 13 7.70 -12.23 -8.26
C ASP A 13 6.23 -12.28 -7.84
N LEU A 14 5.30 -12.20 -8.77
CA LEU A 14 3.87 -12.05 -8.46
C LEU A 14 3.32 -13.18 -7.57
N PRO A 15 3.70 -14.44 -7.72
CA PRO A 15 3.30 -15.49 -6.76
C PRO A 15 3.81 -15.21 -5.33
N CYS A 16 4.96 -14.56 -5.17
CA CYS A 16 5.48 -14.15 -3.86
C CYS A 16 4.61 -13.02 -3.26
N VAL A 17 4.20 -12.05 -4.06
CA VAL A 17 3.29 -10.96 -3.64
C VAL A 17 1.95 -11.52 -3.16
N VAL A 18 1.37 -12.48 -3.88
CA VAL A 18 0.14 -13.17 -3.47
C VAL A 18 0.30 -13.85 -2.11
N ARG A 19 1.39 -14.61 -1.92
CA ARG A 19 1.66 -15.27 -0.62
C ARG A 19 1.83 -14.27 0.51
N LEU A 20 2.52 -13.16 0.26
CA LEU A 20 2.72 -12.09 1.24
C LEU A 20 1.39 -11.46 1.64
N ARG A 21 0.54 -11.16 0.66
CA ARG A 21 -0.80 -10.60 0.88
C ARG A 21 -1.68 -11.54 1.69
N ASP A 22 -1.69 -12.83 1.36
CA ASP A 22 -2.46 -13.84 2.08
C ASP A 22 -1.94 -14.07 3.51
N ALA A 23 -0.63 -14.00 3.71
CA ALA A 23 -0.03 -14.06 5.04
C ALA A 23 -0.45 -12.85 5.89
N ALA A 24 -0.46 -11.64 5.30
CA ALA A 24 -0.93 -10.44 5.97
C ALA A 24 -2.43 -10.53 6.32
N ALA A 25 -3.25 -11.07 5.43
CA ALA A 25 -4.68 -11.30 5.69
C ALA A 25 -4.88 -12.27 6.87
N ARG A 26 -4.19 -13.40 6.89
CA ARG A 26 -4.22 -14.36 8.02
C ARG A 26 -3.77 -13.72 9.33
N TRP A 27 -2.70 -12.92 9.28
CA TRP A 27 -2.19 -12.22 10.46
C TRP A 27 -3.23 -11.22 11.04
N MET A 28 -3.93 -10.50 10.18
CA MET A 28 -5.01 -9.60 10.59
C MET A 28 -6.18 -10.37 11.23
N LEU A 29 -6.65 -11.43 10.57
CA LEU A 29 -7.74 -12.27 11.08
C LEU A 29 -7.41 -12.87 12.45
N ALA A 30 -6.19 -13.35 12.65
CA ALA A 30 -5.72 -13.88 13.94
C ALA A 30 -5.71 -12.83 15.07
N ARG A 31 -5.78 -11.54 14.73
CA ARG A 31 -5.84 -10.40 15.68
C ARG A 31 -7.22 -9.75 15.76
N GLY A 32 -8.24 -10.41 15.22
CA GLY A 32 -9.62 -9.91 15.24
C GLY A 32 -9.88 -8.74 14.28
N VAL A 33 -8.95 -8.41 13.38
CA VAL A 33 -9.20 -7.44 12.32
C VAL A 33 -9.94 -8.15 11.19
N THR A 34 -11.25 -8.17 11.28
CA THR A 34 -12.14 -8.77 10.28
C THR A 34 -12.61 -7.74 9.28
N GLY A 35 -12.97 -8.18 8.09
CA GLY A 35 -13.60 -7.32 7.09
C GLY A 35 -12.62 -6.45 6.27
N GLN A 36 -11.30 -6.57 6.46
CA GLN A 36 -10.33 -5.84 5.65
C GLN A 36 -9.84 -6.70 4.46
N TRP A 37 -9.13 -7.78 4.70
CA TRP A 37 -8.63 -8.71 3.68
C TRP A 37 -8.97 -10.14 4.01
N GLN A 38 -9.21 -10.96 2.98
CA GLN A 38 -9.40 -12.40 3.10
C GLN A 38 -8.29 -13.15 2.34
N PRO A 39 -7.75 -14.24 2.89
CA PRO A 39 -6.82 -15.10 2.14
C PRO A 39 -7.48 -15.65 0.87
N GLY A 40 -6.74 -15.73 -0.23
CA GLY A 40 -7.24 -16.23 -1.52
C GLY A 40 -8.14 -15.25 -2.30
N GLU A 41 -8.35 -14.04 -1.80
CA GLU A 41 -9.21 -13.04 -2.45
C GLU A 41 -8.58 -12.47 -3.74
N LEU A 42 -7.25 -12.37 -3.80
CA LEU A 42 -6.50 -11.85 -4.94
C LEU A 42 -5.46 -12.87 -5.41
N GLY A 43 -5.47 -13.13 -6.70
CA GLY A 43 -4.47 -13.97 -7.37
C GLY A 43 -3.44 -13.17 -8.15
N VAL A 44 -2.54 -13.88 -8.85
CA VAL A 44 -1.49 -13.31 -9.70
C VAL A 44 -2.06 -12.34 -10.74
N GLU A 45 -3.23 -12.64 -11.31
CA GLU A 45 -3.88 -11.82 -12.33
C GLU A 45 -4.20 -10.40 -11.85
N HIS A 46 -4.51 -10.23 -10.56
CA HIS A 46 -4.71 -8.90 -9.99
C HIS A 46 -3.42 -8.07 -10.09
N PHE A 47 -2.31 -8.60 -9.61
CA PHE A 47 -1.03 -7.89 -9.57
C PHE A 47 -0.45 -7.68 -10.97
N ARG A 48 -0.70 -8.62 -11.91
CA ARG A 48 -0.35 -8.44 -13.32
C ARG A 48 -1.06 -7.23 -13.92
N ARG A 49 -2.37 -7.12 -13.72
CA ARG A 49 -3.14 -5.93 -14.19
C ARG A 49 -2.66 -4.64 -13.54
N VAL A 50 -2.31 -4.67 -12.25
CA VAL A 50 -1.73 -3.50 -11.59
C VAL A 50 -0.41 -3.09 -12.25
N SER A 51 0.45 -4.05 -12.61
CA SER A 51 1.72 -3.78 -13.30
C SER A 51 1.54 -3.18 -14.69
N GLU A 52 0.39 -3.36 -15.34
CA GLU A 52 0.09 -2.77 -16.65
C GLU A 52 -0.34 -1.29 -16.56
N ILE A 53 -0.98 -0.88 -15.48
CA ILE A 53 -1.56 0.46 -15.31
C ILE A 53 -0.89 1.29 -14.21
N GLY A 54 -0.06 0.66 -13.41
CA GLY A 54 0.65 1.21 -12.27
C GLY A 54 1.94 0.45 -12.02
N GLU A 55 2.27 0.28 -10.76
CA GLU A 55 3.52 -0.38 -10.34
C GLU A 55 3.25 -1.31 -9.14
N VAL A 56 3.92 -2.46 -9.12
CA VAL A 56 4.03 -3.33 -7.95
C VAL A 56 5.48 -3.31 -7.48
N TRP A 57 5.71 -2.97 -6.23
CA TRP A 57 7.04 -2.84 -5.65
C TRP A 57 7.29 -3.85 -4.55
N LEU A 58 8.54 -4.28 -4.45
CA LEU A 58 9.04 -5.15 -3.38
C LEU A 58 10.03 -4.41 -2.50
N GLY A 59 9.96 -4.69 -1.20
CA GLY A 59 11.02 -4.41 -0.25
C GLY A 59 11.72 -5.69 0.14
N GLU A 60 13.04 -5.72 -0.02
CA GLU A 60 13.89 -6.88 0.24
C GLU A 60 14.91 -6.57 1.32
N SER A 61 15.19 -7.57 2.14
CA SER A 61 16.30 -7.58 3.09
C SER A 61 17.20 -8.78 2.83
N THR A 62 18.19 -8.99 3.67
CA THR A 62 19.07 -10.18 3.61
C THR A 62 18.31 -11.50 3.80
N VAL A 63 17.11 -11.47 4.38
CA VAL A 63 16.27 -12.66 4.58
C VAL A 63 15.23 -12.88 3.48
N GLY A 64 15.21 -12.00 2.46
CA GLY A 64 14.27 -12.08 1.33
C GLY A 64 13.26 -10.95 1.30
N VAL A 65 12.11 -11.18 0.65
CA VAL A 65 11.03 -10.20 0.52
C VAL A 65 10.35 -9.98 1.86
N VAL A 66 10.41 -8.76 2.37
CA VAL A 66 9.84 -8.35 3.66
C VAL A 66 8.60 -7.47 3.54
N GLY A 67 8.28 -7.03 2.34
CA GLY A 67 7.06 -6.26 2.09
C GLY A 67 6.85 -5.95 0.62
N ALA A 68 5.67 -5.43 0.32
CA ALA A 68 5.29 -5.01 -1.03
C ALA A 68 4.23 -3.92 -0.95
N TRP A 69 4.06 -3.18 -2.03
CA TRP A 69 2.94 -2.25 -2.20
C TRP A 69 2.59 -2.11 -3.68
N GLU A 70 1.34 -1.68 -3.92
CA GLU A 70 0.90 -1.23 -5.23
C GLU A 70 0.97 0.30 -5.29
N LEU A 71 1.30 0.84 -6.44
CA LEU A 71 1.29 2.27 -6.72
C LEU A 71 0.50 2.51 -8.00
N TRP A 72 -0.62 3.22 -7.86
CA TRP A 72 -1.50 3.56 -8.96
C TRP A 72 -1.34 5.03 -9.31
N TRP A 73 -1.55 5.36 -10.58
CA TRP A 73 -1.45 6.74 -11.06
C TRP A 73 -2.79 7.45 -11.16
N GLU A 74 -3.88 6.70 -11.05
CA GLU A 74 -5.26 7.15 -11.02
C GLU A 74 -6.07 6.25 -10.08
N ASP A 75 -7.07 6.82 -9.40
CA ASP A 75 -7.99 6.08 -8.54
C ASP A 75 -9.33 6.83 -8.45
N GLU A 76 -10.07 6.83 -9.56
CA GLU A 76 -11.36 7.51 -9.64
C GLU A 76 -12.42 6.84 -8.75
N ASP A 77 -12.32 5.55 -8.53
CA ASP A 77 -13.28 4.80 -7.71
C ASP A 77 -13.30 5.28 -6.26
N ALA A 78 -12.14 5.55 -5.68
CA ALA A 78 -12.06 6.05 -4.31
C ALA A 78 -12.10 7.58 -4.23
N TRP A 79 -11.47 8.27 -5.19
CA TRP A 79 -11.20 9.71 -5.09
C TRP A 79 -12.03 10.57 -6.03
N GLY A 80 -12.78 9.97 -6.96
CA GLY A 80 -13.44 10.68 -8.06
C GLY A 80 -12.44 11.24 -9.08
N PRO A 81 -12.92 11.95 -10.11
CA PRO A 81 -12.05 12.56 -11.10
C PRO A 81 -11.10 13.58 -10.45
N GLN A 82 -9.80 13.40 -10.64
CA GLN A 82 -8.76 14.25 -10.07
C GLN A 82 -7.80 14.71 -11.17
N ALA A 83 -7.22 15.91 -11.02
CA ALA A 83 -6.04 16.26 -11.80
C ALA A 83 -4.88 15.29 -11.43
N SER A 84 -4.07 14.91 -12.41
CA SER A 84 -2.99 13.92 -12.30
C SER A 84 -1.82 14.40 -11.42
N ALA A 85 -2.10 14.87 -10.20
CA ALA A 85 -1.11 15.41 -9.29
C ALA A 85 -0.68 14.44 -8.19
N ALA A 86 -1.27 13.25 -8.11
CA ALA A 86 -1.05 12.28 -7.03
C ALA A 86 -0.58 10.91 -7.53
N GLY A 87 0.11 10.19 -6.64
CA GLY A 87 0.24 8.75 -6.71
C GLY A 87 -0.57 8.12 -5.57
N TYR A 88 -1.18 6.97 -5.82
CA TYR A 88 -2.09 6.30 -4.90
C TYR A 88 -1.46 4.99 -4.41
N VAL A 89 -1.17 4.93 -3.10
CA VAL A 89 -0.58 3.73 -2.48
C VAL A 89 -1.70 2.79 -2.06
N HIS A 90 -1.68 1.61 -2.64
CA HIS A 90 -2.60 0.54 -2.30
C HIS A 90 -1.85 -0.67 -1.72
N ARG A 91 -2.54 -1.42 -0.87
CA ARG A 91 -2.09 -2.71 -0.34
C ARG A 91 -0.66 -2.71 0.15
N LEU A 92 -0.31 -1.75 1.02
CA LEU A 92 0.97 -1.76 1.71
C LEU A 92 1.03 -3.00 2.62
N MET A 93 1.84 -3.96 2.25
CA MET A 93 1.97 -5.28 2.89
C MET A 93 3.33 -5.41 3.56
N VAL A 94 3.35 -5.94 4.77
CA VAL A 94 4.57 -6.25 5.52
C VAL A 94 4.54 -7.71 5.92
N ALA A 95 5.63 -8.42 5.71
CA ALA A 95 5.83 -9.73 6.34
C ALA A 95 5.91 -9.51 7.86
N HIS A 96 5.13 -10.27 8.63
CA HIS A 96 5.04 -10.07 10.08
C HIS A 96 5.97 -10.98 10.89
N ALA A 97 6.60 -11.95 10.23
CA ALA A 97 7.61 -12.81 10.82
C ALA A 97 9.00 -12.29 10.45
N ASP A 98 9.87 -12.19 11.45
CA ASP A 98 11.31 -11.93 11.29
C ASP A 98 11.69 -10.66 10.50
N VAL A 99 10.85 -9.61 10.56
CA VAL A 99 11.15 -8.34 9.92
C VAL A 99 11.56 -7.28 10.93
N PRO A 100 12.53 -6.42 10.57
CA PRO A 100 12.96 -5.34 11.46
C PRO A 100 11.82 -4.39 11.84
N PRO A 101 11.79 -3.88 13.07
CA PRO A 101 10.85 -2.82 13.44
C PRO A 101 10.93 -1.62 12.49
N GLY A 102 9.78 -1.05 12.15
CA GLY A 102 9.71 0.11 11.26
C GLY A 102 9.73 -0.22 9.76
N THR A 103 9.78 -1.50 9.36
CA THR A 103 9.72 -1.91 7.94
C THR A 103 8.57 -1.27 7.19
N GLY A 104 7.35 -1.29 7.74
CA GLY A 104 6.20 -0.65 7.08
C GLY A 104 6.39 0.84 6.84
N ARG A 105 7.04 1.56 7.75
CA ARG A 105 7.36 2.97 7.58
C ARG A 105 8.39 3.20 6.47
N ARG A 106 9.36 2.30 6.33
CA ARG A 106 10.38 2.37 5.27
C ARG A 106 9.78 2.09 3.90
N LEU A 107 8.88 1.10 3.79
CA LEU A 107 8.11 0.82 2.57
C LEU A 107 7.27 2.04 2.16
N LEU A 108 6.53 2.62 3.10
CA LEU A 108 5.70 3.80 2.84
C LEU A 108 6.55 4.99 2.36
N ARG A 109 7.71 5.22 2.99
CA ARG A 109 8.63 6.27 2.58
C ARG A 109 9.20 6.03 1.17
N ALA A 110 9.51 4.78 0.82
CA ALA A 110 9.96 4.44 -0.54
C ALA A 110 8.86 4.70 -1.58
N ALA A 111 7.60 4.40 -1.27
CA ALA A 111 6.47 4.73 -2.13
C ALA A 111 6.32 6.27 -2.29
N GLU A 112 6.44 7.03 -1.21
CA GLU A 112 6.43 8.51 -1.23
C GLU A 112 7.54 9.09 -2.12
N GLN A 113 8.76 8.59 -1.99
CA GLN A 113 9.90 8.99 -2.82
C GLN A 113 9.68 8.64 -4.30
N ARG A 114 9.12 7.46 -4.58
CA ARG A 114 8.80 7.07 -5.96
C ARG A 114 7.78 8.02 -6.59
N VAL A 115 6.73 8.40 -5.87
CA VAL A 115 5.73 9.37 -6.36
C VAL A 115 6.39 10.72 -6.63
N ALA A 116 7.18 11.23 -5.69
CA ALA A 116 7.90 12.51 -5.86
C ALA A 116 8.83 12.49 -7.07
N ALA A 117 9.57 11.39 -7.30
CA ALA A 117 10.48 11.22 -8.43
C ALA A 117 9.74 11.22 -9.80
N THR A 118 8.43 11.02 -9.83
CA THR A 118 7.62 11.18 -11.06
C THR A 118 7.12 12.62 -11.28
N GLY A 119 7.52 13.57 -10.43
CA GLY A 119 7.07 14.95 -10.48
C GLY A 119 5.68 15.19 -9.88
N ARG A 120 5.07 14.17 -9.25
CA ARG A 120 3.80 14.30 -8.55
C ARG A 120 4.03 14.84 -7.14
N GLY A 121 3.21 15.81 -6.73
CA GLY A 121 3.35 16.50 -5.43
C GLY A 121 2.54 15.89 -4.29
N LEU A 122 1.73 14.86 -4.53
CA LEU A 122 0.83 14.29 -3.55
C LEU A 122 0.90 12.75 -3.54
N VAL A 123 0.91 12.17 -2.35
CA VAL A 123 0.63 10.75 -2.12
C VAL A 123 -0.72 10.62 -1.44
N ARG A 124 -1.55 9.73 -1.96
CA ARG A 124 -2.89 9.44 -1.48
C ARG A 124 -3.04 7.97 -1.15
N LEU A 125 -3.84 7.69 -0.16
CA LEU A 125 -4.24 6.33 0.20
C LEU A 125 -5.58 6.37 0.92
N ASP A 126 -6.21 5.23 1.01
CA ASP A 126 -7.40 5.04 1.81
C ASP A 126 -7.20 3.88 2.79
N CYS A 127 -7.83 3.96 3.93
CA CYS A 127 -7.84 2.87 4.89
C CYS A 127 -9.21 2.76 5.58
N LEU A 128 -9.53 1.55 6.06
CA LEU A 128 -10.81 1.28 6.72
C LEU A 128 -11.02 2.26 7.88
N ALA A 129 -12.11 3.04 7.82
CA ALA A 129 -12.40 4.09 8.79
C ALA A 129 -12.53 3.55 10.23
N GLY A 130 -13.06 2.34 10.41
CA GLY A 130 -13.16 1.67 11.70
C GLY A 130 -11.84 1.14 12.27
N ASN A 131 -10.74 1.16 11.51
CA ASN A 131 -9.43 0.74 11.98
C ASN A 131 -8.67 1.93 12.59
N ALA A 132 -8.99 2.30 13.83
CA ALA A 132 -8.39 3.44 14.52
C ALA A 132 -6.85 3.37 14.58
N ARG A 133 -6.29 2.16 14.78
CA ARG A 133 -4.84 1.95 14.83
C ARG A 133 -4.16 2.27 13.50
N LEU A 134 -4.75 1.83 12.39
CA LEU A 134 -4.19 2.09 11.06
C LEU A 134 -4.33 3.57 10.68
N ASN A 135 -5.46 4.21 11.00
CA ASN A 135 -5.64 5.65 10.82
C ASN A 135 -4.57 6.43 11.60
N ALA A 136 -4.36 6.13 12.88
CA ALA A 136 -3.34 6.76 13.72
C ALA A 136 -1.91 6.55 13.15
N TYR A 137 -1.64 5.37 12.58
CA TYR A 137 -0.36 5.08 11.93
C TYR A 137 -0.07 6.03 10.76
N TYR A 138 -1.05 6.26 9.88
CA TYR A 138 -0.87 7.17 8.75
C TYR A 138 -0.82 8.63 9.18
N LEU A 139 -1.64 9.05 10.14
CA LEU A 139 -1.54 10.40 10.70
C LEU A 139 -0.16 10.66 11.29
N ALA A 140 0.39 9.72 12.05
CA ALA A 140 1.77 9.79 12.57
C ALA A 140 2.85 9.73 11.47
N ALA A 141 2.50 9.27 10.24
CA ALA A 141 3.34 9.32 9.05
C ALA A 141 3.33 10.70 8.36
N GLY A 142 2.52 11.64 8.84
CA GLY A 142 2.37 12.97 8.27
C GLY A 142 1.27 13.08 7.22
N TYR A 143 0.42 12.06 7.10
CA TYR A 143 -0.81 12.16 6.30
C TYR A 143 -1.86 12.97 7.04
N ARG A 144 -2.74 13.59 6.30
CA ARG A 144 -3.94 14.27 6.83
C ARG A 144 -5.18 13.60 6.26
N ALA A 145 -6.22 13.45 7.07
CA ALA A 145 -7.52 13.02 6.60
C ALA A 145 -8.17 14.15 5.80
N VAL A 146 -8.63 13.86 4.59
CA VAL A 146 -9.23 14.83 3.67
C VAL A 146 -10.66 14.51 3.30
N GLY A 147 -11.16 13.34 3.71
CA GLY A 147 -12.53 12.93 3.46
C GLY A 147 -12.80 11.50 3.89
N THR A 148 -14.01 11.07 3.59
CA THR A 148 -14.45 9.69 3.79
C THR A 148 -15.14 9.21 2.53
N LYS A 149 -14.85 7.99 2.11
CA LYS A 149 -15.55 7.29 1.05
C LYS A 149 -16.40 6.18 1.66
N GLU A 150 -17.68 6.18 1.37
CA GLU A 150 -18.53 5.05 1.69
C GLU A 150 -18.31 3.92 0.68
N GLY A 151 -18.03 2.75 1.20
CA GLY A 151 -17.80 1.56 0.38
C GLY A 151 -19.10 0.87 -0.02
N LYS A 152 -18.97 -0.19 -0.81
CA LYS A 152 -20.11 -1.03 -1.21
C LYS A 152 -20.71 -1.74 0.00
N PRO A 153 -22.05 -1.92 0.04
CA PRO A 153 -22.70 -2.77 1.02
C PRO A 153 -22.08 -4.17 1.05
N GLN A 154 -21.88 -4.70 2.25
CA GLN A 154 -21.38 -6.06 2.45
C GLN A 154 -22.54 -7.03 2.64
N PRO A 155 -22.37 -8.33 2.38
CA PRO A 155 -23.31 -9.34 2.80
C PRO A 155 -23.59 -9.20 4.31
N GLY A 156 -24.86 -9.14 4.70
CA GLY A 156 -25.24 -8.87 6.10
C GLY A 156 -25.58 -7.40 6.40
N GLY A 157 -25.56 -6.50 5.38
CA GLY A 157 -26.07 -5.12 5.48
C GLY A 157 -25.11 -4.11 6.09
N SER A 158 -23.87 -4.49 6.42
CA SER A 158 -22.84 -3.52 6.84
C SER A 158 -22.25 -2.78 5.63
N VAL A 159 -21.98 -1.49 5.80
CA VAL A 159 -21.26 -0.68 4.81
C VAL A 159 -19.85 -0.43 5.32
N LYS A 160 -18.86 -0.69 4.47
CA LYS A 160 -17.48 -0.28 4.79
C LYS A 160 -17.29 1.17 4.39
N SER A 161 -16.76 1.96 5.31
CA SER A 161 -16.32 3.33 5.03
C SER A 161 -14.80 3.41 5.11
N PHE A 162 -14.20 4.24 4.27
CA PHE A 162 -12.77 4.42 4.19
C PHE A 162 -12.41 5.88 4.47
N THR A 163 -11.40 6.11 5.29
CA THR A 163 -10.79 7.41 5.47
C THR A 163 -9.86 7.67 4.29
N LEU A 164 -10.05 8.79 3.61
CA LEU A 164 -9.15 9.27 2.55
C LEU A 164 -8.05 10.10 3.18
N LEU A 165 -6.80 9.74 2.91
CA LEU A 165 -5.61 10.30 3.52
C LEU A 165 -4.65 10.80 2.44
N GLU A 166 -4.10 12.00 2.65
CA GLU A 166 -3.22 12.66 1.69
C GLU A 166 -1.98 13.23 2.37
N LYS A 167 -0.85 13.20 1.68
CA LYS A 167 0.41 13.80 2.12
C LYS A 167 1.10 14.49 0.95
N ALA A 168 1.56 15.73 1.17
CA ALA A 168 2.42 16.42 0.21
C ALA A 168 3.83 15.80 0.23
N VAL A 169 4.39 15.59 -0.96
CA VAL A 169 5.75 15.07 -1.14
C VAL A 169 6.52 15.97 -2.11
N ARG A 170 7.84 15.97 -1.97
CA ARG A 170 8.75 16.70 -2.85
C ARG A 170 9.90 15.78 -3.20
N ASP A 171 10.42 15.95 -4.41
CA ASP A 171 11.65 15.28 -4.80
C ASP A 171 12.83 15.93 -4.06
N ASP A 172 13.43 15.20 -3.13
CA ASP A 172 14.63 15.62 -2.40
C ASP A 172 15.93 15.07 -3.03
N GLY A 173 15.84 14.54 -4.26
CA GLY A 173 16.97 13.99 -5.00
C GLY A 173 17.48 12.64 -4.51
N SER A 174 16.81 12.02 -3.55
CA SER A 174 17.11 10.65 -3.10
C SER A 174 16.42 9.64 -4.01
N ALA A 175 17.00 9.37 -5.17
CA ALA A 175 16.43 8.42 -6.14
C ALA A 175 16.35 7.01 -5.55
N VAL A 176 15.14 6.46 -5.49
CA VAL A 176 14.92 5.01 -5.43
C VAL A 176 15.39 4.44 -6.76
N SER A 177 16.60 3.84 -6.77
CA SER A 177 17.22 3.31 -7.98
C SER A 177 16.38 2.16 -8.53
N SER A 178 15.74 2.40 -9.67
CA SER A 178 15.16 1.35 -10.50
C SER A 178 16.28 0.75 -11.37
N ARG A 179 16.98 -0.26 -10.87
CA ARG A 179 17.80 -1.16 -11.69
C ARG A 179 17.28 -2.57 -11.59
#